data_5f46251eaa04affe62252f55109b83f2
#
_entry.id   5f46251eaa04affe62252f55109b83f2
#
_cell.length_a   1.000
_cell.length_b   1.000
_cell.length_c   1.000
_cell.angle_alpha   90.00
_cell.angle_beta   90.00
_cell.angle_gamma   90.00
#
_symmetry.space_group_name_H-M   'P 1'
#
loop_
_entity.id
_entity.type
_entity.pdbx_description
1 polymer ?
#
loop_
_entity_poly.entity_id
_entity_poly.type
_entity_poly.pdbx_seq_one_letter_code
_entity_poly.pdbx_strand_id
1 'polypeptide(L)'
;MLDINQIDISNVVENWLEDFNQIIEKSKIKNNESSTQYFSKIFHKDSHWRDLISFTWDIITYSQIKVIEEEFLKCVLNQNVSKFSIDPNRTRPKKVKRGGKTVIEAILSFSTKIGIGESVVRLTSEKENYGDYKCWSILTSLSSMKKTYNLNPKQVQKIKDFKAPNWLDVRNFEKGYSDKQPTVLVIGSGQAGLSIASRLKQLNIDTLIIDKNER
;
A
#
# COMPACT_ATOMS: atom_id res chain seq x y z
N MET A 1 -30.89 -18.76 -25.94
CA MET A 1 -30.97 -17.28 -25.85
C MET A 1 -29.84 -16.85 -24.94
N LEU A 2 -28.77 -16.29 -25.50
CA LEU A 2 -27.71 -15.69 -24.72
C LEU A 2 -28.28 -14.39 -24.12
N ASP A 3 -28.18 -14.29 -22.81
CA ASP A 3 -28.67 -13.14 -22.02
C ASP A 3 -27.82 -11.91 -22.38
N ILE A 4 -28.35 -11.06 -23.26
CA ILE A 4 -27.67 -9.91 -23.89
C ILE A 4 -27.36 -8.78 -22.89
N ASN A 5 -27.71 -8.96 -21.58
CA ASN A 5 -27.63 -7.93 -20.55
C ASN A 5 -26.65 -8.23 -19.40
N GLN A 6 -25.79 -9.22 -19.50
CA GLN A 6 -24.81 -9.45 -18.45
C GLN A 6 -23.58 -8.58 -18.72
N ILE A 7 -23.48 -7.46 -17.99
CA ILE A 7 -22.31 -6.57 -18.01
C ILE A 7 -21.06 -7.41 -17.71
N ASP A 8 -20.13 -7.47 -18.66
CA ASP A 8 -18.82 -8.08 -18.43
C ASP A 8 -18.00 -7.19 -17.50
N ILE A 9 -17.90 -7.63 -16.25
CA ILE A 9 -17.22 -6.91 -15.17
C ILE A 9 -15.74 -6.69 -15.50
N SER A 10 -15.11 -7.65 -16.15
CA SER A 10 -13.69 -7.54 -16.52
C SER A 10 -13.49 -6.41 -17.53
N ASN A 11 -14.30 -6.37 -18.56
CA ASN A 11 -14.26 -5.30 -19.57
C ASN A 11 -14.53 -3.90 -18.98
N VAL A 12 -15.42 -3.78 -18.01
CA VAL A 12 -15.66 -2.50 -17.31
C VAL A 12 -14.39 -2.03 -16.61
N VAL A 13 -13.72 -2.92 -15.90
CA VAL A 13 -12.49 -2.58 -15.17
C VAL A 13 -11.34 -2.29 -16.13
N GLU A 14 -11.19 -3.06 -17.20
CA GLU A 14 -10.15 -2.86 -18.22
C GLU A 14 -10.30 -1.52 -18.93
N ASN A 15 -11.51 -1.16 -19.35
CA ASN A 15 -11.79 0.14 -19.98
C ASN A 15 -11.49 1.30 -19.04
N TRP A 16 -11.93 1.20 -17.78
CA TRP A 16 -11.60 2.21 -16.76
C TRP A 16 -10.08 2.33 -16.53
N LEU A 17 -9.38 1.19 -16.47
CA LEU A 17 -7.92 1.14 -16.31
C LEU A 17 -7.19 1.76 -17.49
N GLU A 18 -7.66 1.54 -18.71
CA GLU A 18 -7.06 2.13 -19.90
C GLU A 18 -7.11 3.66 -19.83
N ASP A 19 -8.27 4.23 -19.52
CA ASP A 19 -8.44 5.67 -19.36
C ASP A 19 -7.59 6.20 -18.20
N PHE A 20 -7.57 5.50 -17.06
CA PHE A 20 -6.77 5.88 -15.90
C PHE A 20 -5.27 5.88 -16.19
N ASN A 21 -4.78 4.84 -16.86
CA ASN A 21 -3.37 4.75 -17.27
C ASN A 21 -3.01 5.82 -18.32
N GLN A 22 -3.92 6.18 -19.22
CA GLN A 22 -3.69 7.29 -20.15
C GLN A 22 -3.50 8.62 -19.42
N ILE A 23 -4.23 8.86 -18.34
CA ILE A 23 -4.06 10.07 -17.52
C ILE A 23 -2.67 10.06 -16.88
N ILE A 24 -2.25 8.92 -16.30
CA ILE A 24 -0.92 8.77 -15.70
C ILE A 24 0.19 9.07 -16.72
N GLU A 25 0.11 8.50 -17.92
CA GLU A 25 1.13 8.72 -18.93
C GLU A 25 1.14 10.15 -19.46
N LYS A 26 -0.03 10.75 -19.72
CA LYS A 26 -0.13 12.14 -20.15
C LYS A 26 0.42 13.12 -19.12
N SER A 27 0.21 12.86 -17.84
CA SER A 27 0.71 13.70 -16.75
C SER A 27 2.25 13.75 -16.68
N LYS A 28 2.93 12.69 -17.14
CA LYS A 28 4.39 12.63 -17.20
C LYS A 28 4.98 13.44 -18.34
N ILE A 29 4.22 13.64 -19.41
CA ILE A 29 4.70 14.28 -20.66
C ILE A 29 4.46 15.79 -20.65
N LYS A 30 3.35 16.25 -20.09
CA LYS A 30 2.95 17.65 -20.08
C LYS A 30 2.94 18.23 -18.67
N ASN A 31 3.74 19.27 -18.45
CA ASN A 31 3.58 20.12 -17.28
C ASN A 31 2.20 20.79 -17.32
N ASN A 32 1.24 20.24 -16.58
CA ASN A 32 0.03 20.90 -16.06
C ASN A 32 -1.00 21.56 -17.00
N GLU A 33 -1.18 21.15 -18.22
CA GLU A 33 -2.35 21.65 -18.95
C GLU A 33 -3.48 20.60 -19.02
N SER A 34 -4.57 20.91 -18.30
CA SER A 34 -5.93 20.38 -18.48
C SER A 34 -6.13 18.86 -18.32
N SER A 35 -5.71 18.30 -17.19
CA SER A 35 -6.09 16.92 -16.79
C SER A 35 -7.52 16.84 -16.24
N THR A 36 -8.08 17.94 -15.72
CA THR A 36 -9.38 18.01 -15.03
C THR A 36 -10.53 17.41 -15.85
N GLN A 37 -10.53 17.61 -17.15
CA GLN A 37 -11.57 17.07 -18.02
C GLN A 37 -11.51 15.54 -18.13
N TYR A 38 -10.33 14.95 -18.01
CA TYR A 38 -10.15 13.49 -18.07
C TYR A 38 -10.50 12.80 -16.74
N PHE A 39 -10.15 13.42 -15.60
CA PHE A 39 -10.53 12.89 -14.29
C PHE A 39 -12.06 12.81 -14.12
N SER A 40 -12.79 13.82 -14.55
CA SER A 40 -14.26 13.84 -14.44
C SER A 40 -14.97 12.76 -15.25
N LYS A 41 -14.29 12.15 -16.24
CA LYS A 41 -14.82 11.02 -16.98
C LYS A 41 -14.76 9.72 -16.19
N ILE A 42 -13.73 9.53 -15.39
CA ILE A 42 -13.43 8.25 -14.71
C ILE A 42 -13.58 8.29 -13.20
N PHE A 43 -13.78 9.46 -12.58
CA PHE A 43 -14.07 9.62 -11.16
C PHE A 43 -15.41 10.29 -10.92
N HIS A 44 -16.12 9.90 -9.85
CA HIS A 44 -17.27 10.63 -9.34
C HIS A 44 -16.84 11.94 -8.69
N LYS A 45 -17.73 12.91 -8.63
CA LYS A 45 -17.47 14.21 -8.00
C LYS A 45 -17.13 14.06 -6.49
N ASP A 46 -17.80 13.11 -5.83
CA ASP A 46 -17.67 12.77 -4.40
C ASP A 46 -16.75 11.58 -4.15
N SER A 47 -15.81 11.32 -5.05
CA SER A 47 -14.88 10.21 -4.90
C SER A 47 -13.87 10.43 -3.76
N HIS A 48 -13.24 9.32 -3.34
CA HIS A 48 -12.25 9.28 -2.29
C HIS A 48 -11.00 8.51 -2.73
N TRP A 49 -9.84 9.05 -2.43
CA TRP A 49 -8.57 8.36 -2.53
C TRP A 49 -7.92 8.25 -1.15
N ARG A 50 -7.68 7.03 -0.71
CA ARG A 50 -6.92 6.76 0.50
C ARG A 50 -5.56 6.20 0.14
N ASP A 51 -4.51 6.87 0.61
CA ASP A 51 -3.14 6.37 0.50
C ASP A 51 -2.66 5.77 1.83
N LEU A 52 -2.04 4.61 1.73
CA LEU A 52 -1.35 3.92 2.83
C LEU A 52 0.13 3.82 2.47
N ILE A 53 0.88 4.90 2.76
CA ILE A 53 2.34 5.01 2.61
C ILE A 53 2.90 4.68 1.20
N SER A 54 2.07 4.57 0.18
CA SER A 54 2.56 4.20 -1.17
C SER A 54 3.02 5.38 -2.00
N PHE A 55 2.36 6.51 -1.86
CA PHE A 55 2.65 7.76 -2.58
C PHE A 55 3.16 8.86 -1.66
N THR A 56 2.53 9.01 -0.49
CA THR A 56 2.71 10.15 0.40
C THR A 56 3.59 9.86 1.61
N TRP A 57 3.95 8.59 1.88
CA TRP A 57 4.55 8.15 3.14
C TRP A 57 3.69 8.44 4.38
N ASP A 58 2.40 8.71 4.17
CA ASP A 58 1.43 8.98 5.22
C ASP A 58 0.20 8.09 5.04
N ILE A 59 -0.66 8.05 6.06
CA ILE A 59 -1.98 7.43 6.00
C ILE A 59 -2.99 8.55 5.85
N ILE A 60 -3.33 8.89 4.62
CA ILE A 60 -4.14 10.06 4.32
C ILE A 60 -5.32 9.73 3.40
N THR A 61 -6.41 10.48 3.52
CA THR A 61 -7.57 10.37 2.64
C THR A 61 -7.86 11.73 2.00
N TYR A 62 -7.85 11.73 0.68
CA TYR A 62 -8.30 12.86 -0.11
C TYR A 62 -9.73 12.62 -0.57
N SER A 63 -10.55 13.63 -0.49
CA SER A 63 -11.97 13.58 -0.87
C SER A 63 -12.26 14.68 -1.88
N GLN A 64 -13.22 14.44 -2.75
CA GLN A 64 -13.60 15.28 -3.88
C GLN A 64 -12.59 15.25 -5.04
N ILE A 65 -13.13 15.11 -6.23
CA ILE A 65 -12.37 14.90 -7.45
C ILE A 65 -11.25 15.92 -7.69
N LYS A 66 -11.47 17.19 -7.41
CA LYS A 66 -10.45 18.25 -7.64
C LYS A 66 -9.22 18.07 -6.77
N VAL A 67 -9.44 17.74 -5.48
CA VAL A 67 -8.35 17.50 -4.53
C VAL A 67 -7.60 16.22 -4.89
N ILE A 68 -8.34 15.16 -5.26
CA ILE A 68 -7.74 13.90 -5.68
C ILE A 68 -6.88 14.10 -6.93
N GLU A 69 -7.40 14.82 -7.93
CA GLU A 69 -6.66 15.10 -9.16
C GLU A 69 -5.34 15.81 -8.87
N GLU A 70 -5.39 16.92 -8.13
CA GLU A 70 -4.22 17.72 -7.83
C GLU A 70 -3.16 16.91 -7.08
N GLU A 71 -3.54 16.24 -6.00
CA GLU A 71 -2.60 15.50 -5.15
C GLU A 71 -2.11 14.22 -5.82
N PHE A 72 -2.99 13.51 -6.53
CA PHE A 72 -2.59 12.29 -7.25
C PHE A 72 -1.57 12.59 -8.35
N LEU A 73 -1.80 13.63 -9.14
CA LEU A 73 -0.87 14.00 -10.23
C LEU A 73 0.49 14.46 -9.70
N LYS A 74 0.53 15.23 -8.61
CA LYS A 74 1.80 15.55 -7.92
C LYS A 74 2.55 14.29 -7.52
N CYS A 75 1.83 13.31 -6.95
CA CYS A 75 2.42 12.05 -6.52
C CYS A 75 2.91 11.19 -7.70
N VAL A 76 2.14 11.13 -8.80
CA VAL A 76 2.53 10.39 -10.02
C VAL A 76 3.88 10.86 -10.54
N LEU A 77 4.09 12.17 -10.62
CA LEU A 77 5.35 12.77 -11.06
C LEU A 77 6.49 12.47 -10.09
N ASN A 78 6.26 12.70 -8.79
CA ASN A 78 7.28 12.55 -7.76
C ASN A 78 7.71 11.09 -7.55
N GLN A 79 6.80 10.14 -7.70
CA GLN A 79 7.04 8.72 -7.42
C GLN A 79 7.31 7.89 -8.68
N ASN A 80 7.25 8.48 -9.88
CA ASN A 80 7.40 7.77 -11.16
C ASN A 80 6.52 6.52 -11.22
N VAL A 81 5.23 6.74 -11.01
CA VAL A 81 4.23 5.66 -10.92
C VAL A 81 4.12 4.93 -12.25
N SER A 82 4.14 3.60 -12.21
CA SER A 82 3.90 2.77 -13.40
C SER A 82 2.42 2.73 -13.77
N LYS A 83 2.11 2.11 -14.91
CA LYS A 83 0.74 1.72 -15.23
C LYS A 83 0.17 0.77 -14.16
N PHE A 84 -1.10 0.98 -13.86
CA PHE A 84 -1.87 0.04 -13.05
C PHE A 84 -2.34 -1.13 -13.89
N SER A 85 -2.38 -2.31 -13.32
CA SER A 85 -2.90 -3.52 -13.94
C SER A 85 -3.72 -4.34 -12.95
N ILE A 86 -4.67 -5.14 -13.44
CA ILE A 86 -5.36 -6.12 -12.58
C ILE A 86 -4.32 -7.10 -12.06
N ASP A 87 -4.31 -7.32 -10.73
CA ASP A 87 -3.37 -8.28 -10.14
C ASP A 87 -3.83 -9.71 -10.41
N PRO A 88 -3.06 -10.50 -11.18
CA PRO A 88 -3.45 -11.86 -11.55
C PRO A 88 -3.43 -12.83 -10.36
N ASN A 89 -2.73 -12.50 -9.27
CA ASN A 89 -2.60 -13.33 -8.08
C ASN A 89 -3.70 -13.04 -7.03
N ARG A 90 -4.57 -12.09 -7.33
CA ARG A 90 -5.65 -11.67 -6.43
C ARG A 90 -7.01 -12.06 -6.99
N THR A 91 -8.04 -11.84 -6.19
CA THR A 91 -9.44 -12.07 -6.59
C THR A 91 -9.77 -11.26 -7.83
N ARG A 92 -10.35 -11.92 -8.84
CA ARG A 92 -10.83 -11.26 -10.06
C ARG A 92 -11.86 -10.16 -9.75
N PRO A 93 -11.99 -9.16 -10.62
CA PRO A 93 -13.02 -8.12 -10.50
C PRO A 93 -14.41 -8.73 -10.27
N LYS A 94 -15.18 -8.18 -9.34
CA LYS A 94 -16.51 -8.69 -8.99
C LYS A 94 -17.45 -7.62 -8.48
N LYS A 95 -18.76 -7.84 -8.66
CA LYS A 95 -19.79 -7.04 -8.00
C LYS A 95 -19.90 -7.41 -6.53
N VAL A 96 -19.88 -6.41 -5.65
CA VAL A 96 -20.01 -6.56 -4.20
C VAL A 96 -20.82 -5.41 -3.62
N LYS A 97 -21.39 -5.58 -2.43
CA LYS A 97 -22.03 -4.48 -1.68
C LYS A 97 -21.02 -3.84 -0.75
N ARG A 98 -20.86 -2.51 -0.85
CA ARG A 98 -20.00 -1.70 0.02
C ARG A 98 -20.71 -0.38 0.37
N GLY A 99 -20.81 -0.05 1.65
CA GLY A 99 -21.43 1.20 2.08
C GLY A 99 -22.87 1.38 1.55
N GLY A 100 -23.65 0.29 1.47
CA GLY A 100 -25.02 0.30 0.95
C GLY A 100 -25.14 0.38 -0.58
N LYS A 101 -24.03 0.55 -1.32
CA LYS A 101 -24.01 0.61 -2.79
C LYS A 101 -23.53 -0.73 -3.39
N THR A 102 -24.04 -1.06 -4.57
CA THR A 102 -23.46 -2.12 -5.41
C THR A 102 -22.28 -1.52 -6.19
N VAL A 103 -21.11 -2.11 -6.03
CA VAL A 103 -19.87 -1.63 -6.68
C VAL A 103 -19.19 -2.77 -7.42
N ILE A 104 -18.44 -2.46 -8.47
CA ILE A 104 -17.45 -3.36 -9.03
C ILE A 104 -16.15 -3.10 -8.27
N GLU A 105 -15.65 -4.10 -7.57
CA GLU A 105 -14.39 -4.05 -6.82
C GLU A 105 -13.32 -4.82 -7.58
N ALA A 106 -12.17 -4.18 -7.80
CA ALA A 106 -11.01 -4.78 -8.44
C ALA A 106 -9.75 -4.51 -7.61
N ILE A 107 -8.84 -5.48 -7.61
CA ILE A 107 -7.53 -5.37 -6.98
C ILE A 107 -6.50 -5.19 -8.08
N LEU A 108 -5.72 -4.13 -7.98
CA LEU A 108 -4.75 -3.71 -8.97
C LEU A 108 -3.36 -3.73 -8.38
N SER A 109 -2.37 -3.90 -9.23
CA SER A 109 -0.95 -3.71 -8.90
C SER A 109 -0.38 -2.53 -9.66
N PHE A 110 0.60 -1.86 -9.06
CA PHE A 110 1.37 -0.78 -9.67
C PHE A 110 2.78 -0.75 -9.07
N SER A 111 3.69 0.01 -9.67
CA SER A 111 5.00 0.24 -9.07
C SER A 111 5.31 1.73 -8.98
N THR A 112 6.14 2.07 -8.00
CA THR A 112 6.69 3.40 -7.79
C THR A 112 8.23 3.33 -7.80
N LYS A 113 8.91 4.45 -7.70
CA LYS A 113 10.38 4.44 -7.55
C LYS A 113 10.86 3.68 -6.32
N ILE A 114 10.03 3.61 -5.27
CA ILE A 114 10.39 3.00 -3.97
C ILE A 114 9.96 1.56 -3.82
N GLY A 115 8.88 1.13 -4.47
CA GLY A 115 8.32 -0.20 -4.23
C GLY A 115 7.25 -0.63 -5.21
N ILE A 116 6.64 -1.74 -4.87
CA ILE A 116 5.46 -2.29 -5.51
C ILE A 116 4.27 -1.98 -4.61
N GLY A 117 3.19 -1.49 -5.21
CA GLY A 117 1.95 -1.18 -4.52
C GLY A 117 0.80 -2.06 -4.98
N GLU A 118 -0.18 -2.18 -4.10
CA GLU A 118 -1.49 -2.74 -4.39
C GLU A 118 -2.54 -1.63 -4.30
N SER A 119 -3.59 -1.75 -5.09
CA SER A 119 -4.71 -0.82 -5.06
C SER A 119 -6.03 -1.57 -5.08
N VAL A 120 -7.01 -1.04 -4.37
CA VAL A 120 -8.39 -1.51 -4.45
C VAL A 120 -9.24 -0.38 -5.02
N VAL A 121 -9.77 -0.60 -6.21
CA VAL A 121 -10.68 0.35 -6.86
C VAL A 121 -12.12 -0.15 -6.74
N ARG A 122 -13.04 0.79 -6.51
CA ARG A 122 -14.48 0.54 -6.49
C ARG A 122 -15.16 1.45 -7.49
N LEU A 123 -15.72 0.85 -8.51
CA LEU A 123 -16.44 1.53 -9.58
C LEU A 123 -17.94 1.42 -9.34
N THR A 124 -18.64 2.52 -9.58
CA THR A 124 -20.12 2.58 -9.54
C THR A 124 -20.65 3.24 -10.79
N SER A 125 -21.89 2.93 -11.14
CA SER A 125 -22.64 3.60 -12.20
C SER A 125 -24.05 3.89 -11.73
N GLU A 126 -24.58 5.04 -12.09
CA GLU A 126 -25.98 5.40 -11.80
C GLU A 126 -26.97 4.65 -12.73
N LYS A 127 -26.53 4.27 -13.91
CA LYS A 127 -27.37 3.68 -14.95
C LYS A 127 -27.04 2.23 -15.30
N GLU A 128 -26.04 1.64 -14.64
CA GLU A 128 -25.50 0.30 -14.94
C GLU A 128 -25.10 0.08 -16.44
N ASN A 129 -24.75 1.15 -17.14
CA ASN A 129 -24.25 1.09 -18.51
C ASN A 129 -22.72 1.00 -18.55
N TYR A 130 -22.16 0.31 -19.55
CA TYR A 130 -20.71 0.10 -19.69
C TYR A 130 -19.87 1.36 -19.66
N GLY A 131 -20.36 2.44 -20.30
CA GLY A 131 -19.63 3.71 -20.39
C GLY A 131 -19.74 4.63 -19.17
N ASP A 132 -20.59 4.28 -18.20
CA ASP A 132 -20.92 5.18 -17.07
C ASP A 132 -20.24 4.78 -15.75
N TYR A 133 -19.44 3.68 -15.73
CA TYR A 133 -18.76 3.26 -14.52
C TYR A 133 -17.59 4.19 -14.19
N LYS A 134 -17.67 4.82 -13.02
CA LYS A 134 -16.66 5.74 -12.50
C LYS A 134 -16.14 5.27 -11.14
N CYS A 135 -14.91 5.65 -10.84
CA CYS A 135 -14.32 5.39 -9.53
C CYS A 135 -15.03 6.19 -8.44
N TRP A 136 -15.61 5.49 -7.49
CA TRP A 136 -16.14 6.06 -6.26
C TRP A 136 -15.06 6.11 -5.17
N SER A 137 -14.26 5.07 -5.05
CA SER A 137 -13.14 5.07 -4.12
C SER A 137 -11.97 4.26 -4.66
N ILE A 138 -10.78 4.76 -4.40
CA ILE A 138 -9.52 4.08 -4.69
C ILE A 138 -8.65 4.08 -3.43
N LEU A 139 -8.12 2.92 -3.08
CA LEU A 139 -7.11 2.73 -2.06
C LEU A 139 -5.78 2.42 -2.74
N THR A 140 -4.71 3.03 -2.30
CA THR A 140 -3.34 2.67 -2.69
C THR A 140 -2.54 2.31 -1.46
N SER A 141 -1.76 1.24 -1.51
CA SER A 141 -0.96 0.74 -0.39
C SER A 141 0.40 0.26 -0.88
N LEU A 142 1.44 0.55 -0.14
CA LEU A 142 2.76 -0.02 -0.39
C LEU A 142 2.77 -1.48 0.06
N SER A 143 3.03 -2.40 -0.86
CA SER A 143 3.09 -3.84 -0.60
C SER A 143 4.52 -4.31 -0.30
N SER A 144 5.50 -3.83 -1.06
CA SER A 144 6.90 -4.16 -0.84
C SER A 144 7.83 -3.07 -1.35
N MET A 145 9.01 -2.94 -0.75
CA MET A 145 10.04 -2.00 -1.20
C MET A 145 10.98 -2.66 -2.21
N LYS A 146 11.41 -1.92 -3.24
CA LYS A 146 12.39 -2.40 -4.25
C LYS A 146 13.75 -2.72 -3.63
N LYS A 147 14.17 -1.96 -2.63
CA LYS A 147 15.36 -2.24 -1.82
C LYS A 147 14.90 -2.98 -0.55
N THR A 148 14.53 -4.23 -0.68
CA THR A 148 14.53 -5.11 0.47
C THR A 148 15.99 -5.43 0.76
N TYR A 149 16.47 -5.04 1.93
CA TYR A 149 17.63 -5.72 2.47
C TYR A 149 17.26 -7.20 2.53
N ASN A 150 17.98 -8.04 1.78
CA ASN A 150 17.88 -9.48 1.93
C ASN A 150 18.41 -9.84 3.32
N LEU A 151 17.57 -9.65 4.29
CA LEU A 151 17.79 -10.06 5.66
C LEU A 151 17.47 -11.56 5.69
N ASN A 152 18.41 -12.35 5.12
CA ASN A 152 18.43 -13.75 5.45
C ASN A 152 18.54 -13.83 6.96
N PRO A 153 17.52 -14.31 7.67
CA PRO A 153 17.68 -14.57 9.09
C PRO A 153 18.87 -15.53 9.18
N LYS A 154 20.00 -15.06 9.69
CA LYS A 154 21.10 -15.96 10.02
C LYS A 154 20.48 -16.98 10.92
N GLN A 155 20.38 -18.22 10.45
CA GLN A 155 20.07 -19.34 11.33
C GLN A 155 21.11 -19.25 12.44
N VAL A 156 20.65 -18.91 13.61
CA VAL A 156 21.49 -18.95 14.81
C VAL A 156 21.81 -20.42 14.99
N GLN A 157 22.91 -20.86 14.40
CA GLN A 157 23.50 -22.17 14.75
C GLN A 157 23.84 -22.05 16.22
N LYS A 158 23.01 -22.65 17.04
CA LYS A 158 23.33 -22.88 18.47
C LYS A 158 24.47 -23.88 18.52
N ILE A 159 25.68 -23.39 18.32
CA ILE A 159 26.87 -24.15 18.76
C ILE A 159 26.77 -24.16 20.28
N LYS A 160 26.57 -25.35 20.88
CA LYS A 160 26.64 -25.52 22.31
C LYS A 160 28.12 -25.41 22.69
N ASP A 161 28.58 -24.18 22.88
CA ASP A 161 29.85 -23.90 23.46
C ASP A 161 29.69 -23.92 24.99
N PHE A 162 30.19 -24.95 25.64
CA PHE A 162 30.13 -25.09 27.10
C PHE A 162 31.01 -24.07 27.85
N LYS A 163 31.82 -23.28 27.14
CA LYS A 163 32.62 -22.17 27.69
C LYS A 163 31.97 -20.82 27.51
N ALA A 164 30.83 -20.75 26.82
CA ALA A 164 30.11 -19.50 26.61
C ALA A 164 29.53 -19.00 27.96
N PRO A 165 29.45 -17.67 28.14
CA PRO A 165 28.79 -17.08 29.31
C PRO A 165 27.36 -17.62 29.43
N ASN A 166 26.87 -17.73 30.65
CA ASN A 166 25.50 -18.20 30.84
C ASN A 166 24.49 -17.20 30.22
N TRP A 167 23.30 -17.71 29.96
CA TRP A 167 22.26 -16.91 29.30
C TRP A 167 21.94 -15.59 30.04
N LEU A 168 21.98 -15.60 31.37
CA LEU A 168 21.68 -14.43 32.20
C LEU A 168 22.76 -13.36 32.05
N ASP A 169 24.03 -13.73 32.03
CA ASP A 169 25.14 -12.81 31.85
C ASP A 169 25.11 -12.15 30.47
N VAL A 170 24.86 -12.94 29.42
CA VAL A 170 24.67 -12.43 28.05
C VAL A 170 23.53 -11.44 28.01
N ARG A 171 22.38 -11.77 28.61
CA ARG A 171 21.22 -10.91 28.64
C ARG A 171 21.45 -9.62 29.42
N ASN A 172 22.14 -9.67 30.54
CA ASN A 172 22.48 -8.49 31.35
C ASN A 172 23.45 -7.57 30.59
N PHE A 173 24.43 -8.14 29.92
CA PHE A 173 25.32 -7.38 29.04
C PHE A 173 24.58 -6.72 27.87
N GLU A 174 23.73 -7.48 27.16
CA GLU A 174 22.94 -6.97 26.08
C GLU A 174 21.96 -5.85 26.50
N LYS A 175 21.43 -5.91 27.72
CA LYS A 175 20.54 -4.87 28.28
C LYS A 175 21.29 -3.59 28.66
N GLY A 176 22.55 -3.68 28.94
CA GLY A 176 23.31 -2.56 29.51
C GLY A 176 23.44 -1.38 28.55
N TYR A 177 23.58 -1.62 27.25
CA TYR A 177 23.80 -0.60 26.22
C TYR A 177 24.75 0.53 26.66
N SER A 178 25.68 0.21 27.52
CA SER A 178 26.61 1.17 28.12
C SER A 178 27.65 1.71 27.14
N ASP A 179 27.92 0.95 26.09
CA ASP A 179 28.97 1.18 25.11
C ASP A 179 28.48 1.40 23.69
N LYS A 180 27.17 1.26 23.45
CA LYS A 180 26.57 1.44 22.13
C LYS A 180 25.15 2.01 22.21
N GLN A 181 24.66 2.56 21.11
CA GLN A 181 23.27 2.96 20.95
C GLN A 181 22.50 1.95 20.09
N PRO A 182 21.23 1.64 20.41
CA PRO A 182 20.42 0.79 19.56
C PRO A 182 20.10 1.48 18.24
N THR A 183 20.01 0.71 17.17
CA THR A 183 19.53 1.23 15.86
C THR A 183 18.07 1.66 15.96
N VAL A 184 17.25 0.91 16.74
CA VAL A 184 15.84 1.20 16.96
C VAL A 184 15.54 1.14 18.45
N LEU A 185 14.89 2.20 18.96
CA LEU A 185 14.34 2.25 20.31
C LEU A 185 12.82 2.05 20.23
N VAL A 186 12.33 1.01 20.90
CA VAL A 186 10.89 0.73 21.03
C VAL A 186 10.42 1.16 22.42
N ILE A 187 9.49 2.10 22.49
CA ILE A 187 8.91 2.59 23.73
C ILE A 187 7.60 1.86 24.01
N GLY A 188 7.57 1.08 25.07
CA GLY A 188 6.46 0.23 25.48
C GLY A 188 6.64 -1.23 25.08
N SER A 189 6.52 -2.14 26.08
CA SER A 189 6.62 -3.59 25.91
C SER A 189 5.27 -4.30 25.82
N GLY A 190 4.24 -3.56 25.42
CA GLY A 190 2.93 -4.15 25.11
C GLY A 190 2.95 -5.01 23.84
N GLN A 191 1.82 -5.55 23.45
CA GLN A 191 1.69 -6.45 22.30
C GLN A 191 2.30 -5.88 21.01
N ALA A 192 2.05 -4.60 20.70
CA ALA A 192 2.60 -3.94 19.53
C ALA A 192 4.12 -3.81 19.59
N GLY A 193 4.66 -3.35 20.71
CA GLY A 193 6.11 -3.19 20.91
C GLY A 193 6.85 -4.51 20.82
N LEU A 194 6.33 -5.57 21.44
CA LEU A 194 6.92 -6.90 21.36
C LEU A 194 6.86 -7.47 19.93
N SER A 195 5.78 -7.25 19.22
CA SER A 195 5.64 -7.71 17.83
C SER A 195 6.64 -7.03 16.91
N ILE A 196 6.79 -5.72 17.01
CA ILE A 196 7.79 -4.94 16.24
C ILE A 196 9.20 -5.38 16.59
N ALA A 197 9.54 -5.46 17.87
CA ALA A 197 10.88 -5.83 18.29
C ALA A 197 11.23 -7.27 17.88
N SER A 198 10.29 -8.20 17.97
CA SER A 198 10.48 -9.57 17.47
C SER A 198 10.78 -9.56 15.96
N ARG A 199 10.07 -8.76 15.17
CA ARG A 199 10.32 -8.64 13.74
C ARG A 199 11.68 -8.01 13.46
N LEU A 200 12.04 -6.93 14.15
CA LEU A 200 13.34 -6.28 14.02
C LEU A 200 14.48 -7.25 14.36
N LYS A 201 14.32 -8.07 15.41
CA LYS A 201 15.29 -9.11 15.78
C LYS A 201 15.43 -10.18 14.67
N GLN A 202 14.33 -10.63 14.05
CA GLN A 202 14.39 -11.54 12.91
C GLN A 202 15.14 -10.92 11.72
N LEU A 203 15.04 -9.60 11.56
CA LEU A 203 15.75 -8.83 10.56
C LEU A 203 17.18 -8.47 10.96
N ASN A 204 17.65 -8.95 12.11
CA ASN A 204 18.98 -8.69 12.66
C ASN A 204 19.27 -7.20 12.90
N ILE A 205 18.22 -6.42 13.21
CA ILE A 205 18.32 -5.00 13.55
C ILE A 205 18.46 -4.89 15.07
N ASP A 206 19.52 -4.22 15.51
CA ASP A 206 19.78 -4.00 16.94
C ASP A 206 18.68 -3.10 17.52
N THR A 207 17.96 -3.64 18.49
CA THR A 207 16.72 -3.06 19.00
C THR A 207 16.67 -3.13 20.52
N LEU A 208 16.43 -1.99 21.17
CA LEU A 208 16.16 -1.87 22.59
C LEU A 208 14.69 -1.59 22.83
N ILE A 209 14.09 -2.33 23.76
CA ILE A 209 12.73 -2.04 24.24
C ILE A 209 12.84 -1.45 25.63
N ILE A 210 12.19 -0.32 25.86
CA ILE A 210 12.02 0.27 27.19
C ILE A 210 10.55 0.30 27.59
N ASP A 211 10.29 0.06 28.86
CA ASP A 211 8.94 0.12 29.43
C ASP A 211 8.98 0.82 30.79
N LYS A 212 7.85 1.42 31.16
CA LYS A 212 7.71 2.09 32.46
C LYS A 212 7.54 1.13 33.63
N ASN A 213 7.12 -0.12 33.35
CA ASN A 213 6.87 -1.11 34.37
C ASN A 213 8.10 -2.00 34.58
N GLU A 214 8.43 -2.29 35.82
CA GLU A 214 9.36 -3.35 36.16
C GLU A 214 8.78 -4.72 35.82
N ARG A 215 9.66 -5.62 35.39
CA ARG A 215 9.29 -7.01 35.08
C ARG A 215 9.81 -7.92 36.17
#